data_0cdac95c5e23ed00ad8d779251aface1
#
_entry.id   0cdac95c5e23ed00ad8d779251aface1
#
_cell.length_a   1.000
_cell.length_b   1.000
_cell.length_c   1.000
_cell.angle_alpha   90.00
_cell.angle_beta   90.00
_cell.angle_gamma   90.00
#
_symmetry.space_group_name_H-M   'P 1'
#
loop_
_entity.id
_entity.type
_entity.pdbx_description
1 polymer ?
#
loop_
_entity_poly.entity_id
_entity_poly.type
_entity_poly.pdbx_seq_one_letter_code
_entity_poly.pdbx_strand_id
1 'polypeptide(L)'
;MAVYVLTIIIFSKVFVNLYDLCQSLMIKPKHTFHSPDSIVFNEKLFVDREAAKKKFADFIERNQKDYNILMYYGIGGIGKSRLLAENISYFKERYHKTVCFSVDFNDVNKRSVGETLAEFVDDCSNHEIPFVAYNLAYAIYFSKKHSGEEYGRNKNTIGNRFSGFLDIIGVWDNGRVRVAVDLITRVVDFAKKNALDEMIQEDLKSLKDLSLTEIEQRLPSYFQYDLSRYLAKNPDVHVLFTIDTFEALNVQQTEEIHRRRNEDWVQDMIAHFPNDSTPNCSFVICGRDELNWEDEWDEYIAQVELTDFTKKWAGTYLEEVGVQEPEIRAAIIRASQGLPFYLYLSAKTYIDIKNKGAQPRKDDFEGDQKQIIQRFIYNLSDDEVRTLKYLAIPRFFTQEIFEYLLSHFKIACDPERFEQITAYSFIQEPIDERYYIHALMREGLIKNTAEKSYNQVNALMHKYYEELYSRDKDKQSFSQMVYHAAAIKDIE
;
A
#
# COMPACT_ATOMS: atom_id res chain seq x y z
N MET A 1 5.68 35.78 -28.82
CA MET A 1 5.54 35.26 -27.42
C MET A 1 4.07 35.20 -26.96
N ALA A 2 3.27 36.26 -27.14
CA ALA A 2 1.84 36.23 -26.72
C ALA A 2 0.97 35.17 -27.40
N VAL A 3 1.20 34.85 -28.66
CA VAL A 3 0.45 33.85 -29.43
C VAL A 3 0.75 32.42 -28.93
N TYR A 4 1.98 32.13 -28.50
CA TYR A 4 2.37 30.83 -27.97
C TYR A 4 1.75 30.55 -26.58
N VAL A 5 1.65 31.57 -25.72
CA VAL A 5 1.03 31.46 -24.41
C VAL A 5 -0.49 31.23 -24.53
N LEU A 6 -1.14 31.93 -25.50
CA LEU A 6 -2.58 31.75 -25.75
C LEU A 6 -2.88 30.34 -26.30
N THR A 7 -2.01 29.77 -27.12
CA THR A 7 -2.17 28.43 -27.68
C THR A 7 -2.04 27.37 -26.60
N ILE A 8 -1.10 27.51 -25.66
CA ILE A 8 -0.94 26.58 -24.53
C ILE A 8 -2.13 26.62 -23.56
N ILE A 9 -2.68 27.82 -23.30
CA ILE A 9 -3.86 27.97 -22.42
C ILE A 9 -5.13 27.40 -23.09
N ILE A 10 -5.27 27.54 -24.40
CA ILE A 10 -6.40 26.94 -25.15
C ILE A 10 -6.26 25.42 -25.19
N PHE A 11 -5.07 24.88 -25.43
CA PHE A 11 -4.83 23.44 -25.41
C PHE A 11 -5.05 22.82 -24.01
N SER A 12 -4.63 23.48 -22.94
CA SER A 12 -4.86 22.97 -21.58
C SER A 12 -6.36 22.96 -21.21
N LYS A 13 -7.12 23.99 -21.58
CA LYS A 13 -8.57 24.01 -21.34
C LYS A 13 -9.35 23.02 -22.20
N VAL A 14 -8.92 22.76 -23.42
CA VAL A 14 -9.52 21.73 -24.29
C VAL A 14 -9.20 20.32 -23.76
N PHE A 15 -8.01 20.09 -23.25
CA PHE A 15 -7.62 18.79 -22.65
C PHE A 15 -8.37 18.52 -21.33
N VAL A 16 -8.54 19.51 -20.46
CA VAL A 16 -9.34 19.37 -19.23
C VAL A 16 -10.79 19.08 -19.56
N ASN A 17 -11.40 19.79 -20.52
CA ASN A 17 -12.78 19.54 -20.95
C ASN A 17 -12.95 18.18 -21.65
N LEU A 18 -11.94 17.68 -22.39
CA LEU A 18 -11.95 16.34 -22.97
C LEU A 18 -11.78 15.24 -21.92
N TYR A 19 -10.96 15.47 -20.90
CA TYR A 19 -10.79 14.56 -19.79
C TYR A 19 -12.06 14.44 -18.94
N ASP A 20 -12.71 15.57 -18.61
CA ASP A 20 -13.99 15.59 -17.90
C ASP A 20 -15.13 14.99 -18.75
N LEU A 21 -15.10 15.19 -20.07
CA LEU A 21 -16.06 14.57 -20.99
C LEU A 21 -15.81 13.05 -21.13
N CYS A 22 -14.56 12.61 -21.14
CA CYS A 22 -14.21 11.19 -21.08
C CYS A 22 -14.60 10.54 -19.75
N GLN A 23 -14.41 11.23 -18.62
CA GLN A 23 -14.91 10.77 -17.32
C GLN A 23 -16.45 10.70 -17.28
N SER A 24 -17.14 11.63 -17.90
CA SER A 24 -18.63 11.61 -18.00
C SER A 24 -19.16 10.61 -19.04
N LEU A 25 -18.34 10.17 -20.00
CA LEU A 25 -18.63 9.15 -21.00
C LEU A 25 -18.10 7.77 -20.63
N MET A 26 -17.26 7.65 -19.61
CA MET A 26 -16.86 6.36 -19.03
C MET A 26 -18.02 5.77 -18.23
N ILE A 27 -18.91 5.19 -18.98
CA ILE A 27 -19.63 3.95 -18.76
C ILE A 27 -20.21 3.83 -17.33
N LYS A 28 -21.49 4.18 -17.23
CA LYS A 28 -22.38 3.47 -16.28
C LYS A 28 -22.08 1.98 -16.46
N PRO A 29 -21.82 1.23 -15.39
CA PRO A 29 -21.60 -0.21 -15.50
C PRO A 29 -22.75 -0.80 -16.31
N LYS A 30 -22.45 -1.44 -17.43
CA LYS A 30 -23.41 -2.27 -18.13
C LYS A 30 -23.97 -3.23 -17.09
N HIS A 31 -25.27 -3.18 -16.87
CA HIS A 31 -25.97 -4.13 -16.05
C HIS A 31 -25.53 -5.54 -16.49
N THR A 32 -24.71 -6.21 -15.69
CA THR A 32 -24.66 -7.65 -15.70
C THR A 32 -26.09 -8.12 -15.53
N PHE A 33 -26.55 -9.01 -16.39
CA PHE A 33 -27.83 -9.65 -16.27
C PHE A 33 -27.83 -10.51 -14.98
N HIS A 34 -28.01 -9.85 -13.84
CA HIS A 34 -28.41 -10.54 -12.63
C HIS A 34 -29.89 -10.89 -12.80
N SER A 35 -30.27 -12.13 -12.48
CA SER A 35 -31.68 -12.43 -12.31
C SER A 35 -32.29 -11.39 -11.37
N PRO A 36 -33.56 -10.97 -11.55
CA PRO A 36 -34.17 -9.93 -10.72
C PRO A 36 -34.12 -10.19 -9.23
N ASP A 37 -33.81 -11.42 -8.81
CA ASP A 37 -33.76 -11.90 -7.42
C ASP A 37 -32.32 -12.15 -6.90
N SER A 38 -31.26 -11.78 -7.64
CA SER A 38 -29.89 -12.00 -7.16
C SER A 38 -29.56 -11.03 -6.02
N ILE A 39 -29.10 -11.58 -4.90
CA ILE A 39 -28.64 -10.79 -3.76
C ILE A 39 -27.27 -10.20 -4.09
N VAL A 40 -27.18 -8.86 -4.12
CA VAL A 40 -25.91 -8.16 -4.32
C VAL A 40 -25.20 -8.08 -2.99
N PHE A 41 -24.01 -8.68 -2.92
CA PHE A 41 -23.17 -8.63 -1.73
C PHE A 41 -22.47 -7.26 -1.63
N ASN A 42 -22.64 -6.56 -0.49
CA ASN A 42 -21.93 -5.30 -0.26
C ASN A 42 -20.52 -5.56 0.25
N GLU A 43 -19.55 -5.64 -0.65
CA GLU A 43 -18.12 -5.87 -0.35
C GLU A 43 -17.52 -4.77 0.54
N LYS A 44 -18.12 -3.56 0.54
CA LYS A 44 -17.61 -2.37 1.26
C LYS A 44 -18.32 -2.12 2.59
N LEU A 45 -19.24 -3.00 3.02
CA LEU A 45 -19.91 -2.81 4.29
C LEU A 45 -18.92 -2.82 5.46
N PHE A 46 -18.97 -1.76 6.26
CA PHE A 46 -18.16 -1.60 7.46
C PHE A 46 -19.05 -1.39 8.68
N VAL A 47 -18.98 -2.28 9.63
CA VAL A 47 -19.77 -2.24 10.87
C VAL A 47 -18.86 -2.31 12.08
N ASP A 48 -19.35 -1.86 13.25
CA ASP A 48 -18.58 -1.79 14.50
C ASP A 48 -17.40 -0.79 14.41
N ARG A 49 -16.56 -0.82 15.41
CA ARG A 49 -15.38 0.05 15.55
C ARG A 49 -15.72 1.50 15.94
N GLU A 50 -16.93 1.78 16.42
CA GLU A 50 -17.33 3.15 16.80
C GLU A 50 -16.41 3.73 17.88
N ALA A 51 -15.90 2.90 18.81
CA ALA A 51 -14.93 3.32 19.82
C ALA A 51 -13.58 3.70 19.16
N ALA A 52 -13.11 2.93 18.18
CA ALA A 52 -11.86 3.20 17.47
C ALA A 52 -11.99 4.42 16.55
N LYS A 53 -13.13 4.56 15.84
CA LYS A 53 -13.45 5.74 15.03
C LYS A 53 -13.51 7.01 15.89
N LYS A 54 -14.22 6.94 17.04
CA LYS A 54 -14.28 8.04 18.00
C LYS A 54 -12.88 8.38 18.52
N LYS A 55 -12.07 7.37 18.83
CA LYS A 55 -10.68 7.59 19.28
C LYS A 55 -9.86 8.34 18.22
N PHE A 56 -10.04 7.99 16.94
CA PHE A 56 -9.40 8.71 15.83
C PHE A 56 -9.91 10.15 15.72
N ALA A 57 -11.23 10.37 15.78
CA ALA A 57 -11.79 11.71 15.73
C ALA A 57 -11.26 12.59 16.88
N ASP A 58 -11.26 12.05 18.11
CA ASP A 58 -10.70 12.74 19.27
C ASP A 58 -9.17 12.98 19.13
N PHE A 59 -8.48 12.06 18.47
CA PHE A 59 -7.03 12.10 18.26
C PHE A 59 -6.62 13.22 17.30
N ILE A 60 -7.26 13.35 16.13
CA ILE A 60 -6.91 14.39 15.16
C ILE A 60 -7.30 15.81 15.62
N GLU A 61 -8.19 15.93 16.61
CA GLU A 61 -8.59 17.21 17.20
C GLU A 61 -7.71 17.63 18.40
N ARG A 62 -6.81 16.75 18.86
CA ARG A 62 -5.92 17.06 19.98
C ARG A 62 -4.76 17.96 19.56
N ASN A 63 -4.62 19.10 20.21
CA ASN A 63 -3.39 19.88 20.21
C ASN A 63 -2.40 19.26 21.22
N GLN A 64 -1.72 18.20 20.83
CA GLN A 64 -0.57 17.68 21.60
C GLN A 64 0.65 18.57 21.36
N LYS A 65 1.50 18.75 22.40
CA LYS A 65 2.63 19.68 22.29
C LYS A 65 3.73 19.20 21.35
N ASP A 66 4.04 17.88 21.34
CA ASP A 66 5.24 17.40 20.65
C ASP A 66 4.90 16.52 19.45
N TYR A 67 4.33 15.33 19.64
CA TYR A 67 4.00 14.41 18.56
C TYR A 67 2.56 13.90 18.66
N ASN A 68 1.99 13.54 17.54
CA ASN A 68 0.62 13.03 17.47
C ASN A 68 0.63 11.66 16.78
N ILE A 69 0.68 10.56 17.56
CA ILE A 69 0.83 9.18 17.09
C ILE A 69 -0.33 8.33 17.61
N LEU A 70 -1.03 7.63 16.69
CA LEU A 70 -2.08 6.66 17.02
C LEU A 70 -1.68 5.30 16.46
N MET A 71 -1.64 4.29 17.33
CA MET A 71 -1.39 2.90 16.93
C MET A 71 -2.67 2.07 17.02
N TYR A 72 -3.03 1.40 15.93
CA TYR A 72 -4.00 0.31 15.92
C TYR A 72 -3.28 -1.03 15.84
N TYR A 73 -3.49 -1.89 16.83
CA TYR A 73 -2.87 -3.21 16.83
C TYR A 73 -3.89 -4.32 17.03
N GLY A 74 -3.50 -5.54 16.65
CA GLY A 74 -4.34 -6.73 16.74
C GLY A 74 -4.06 -7.75 15.64
N ILE A 75 -4.63 -8.93 15.78
CA ILE A 75 -4.34 -10.07 14.91
C ILE A 75 -4.65 -9.82 13.43
N GLY A 76 -4.07 -10.65 12.55
CA GLY A 76 -4.37 -10.59 11.11
C GLY A 76 -5.85 -10.85 10.83
N GLY A 77 -6.45 -10.08 9.91
CA GLY A 77 -7.87 -10.22 9.55
C GLY A 77 -8.86 -9.52 10.49
N ILE A 78 -8.38 -8.80 11.50
CA ILE A 78 -9.20 -8.04 12.45
C ILE A 78 -9.83 -6.77 11.84
N GLY A 79 -9.35 -6.33 10.66
CA GLY A 79 -9.89 -5.17 9.95
C GLY A 79 -9.12 -3.87 10.16
N LYS A 80 -7.82 -3.90 10.51
CA LYS A 80 -6.96 -2.71 10.68
C LYS A 80 -6.89 -1.84 9.42
N SER A 81 -6.49 -2.43 8.29
CA SER A 81 -6.38 -1.72 7.01
C SER A 81 -7.71 -1.12 6.56
N ARG A 82 -8.83 -1.82 6.82
CA ARG A 82 -10.16 -1.30 6.54
C ARG A 82 -10.52 -0.10 7.41
N LEU A 83 -10.23 -0.18 8.72
CA LEU A 83 -10.41 0.95 9.64
C LEU A 83 -9.54 2.14 9.23
N LEU A 84 -8.30 1.88 8.78
CA LEU A 84 -7.40 2.92 8.30
C LEU A 84 -7.97 3.65 7.09
N ALA A 85 -8.54 2.93 6.12
CA ALA A 85 -9.21 3.52 4.96
C ALA A 85 -10.42 4.39 5.36
N GLU A 86 -11.24 3.93 6.31
CA GLU A 86 -12.35 4.70 6.87
C GLU A 86 -11.87 5.99 7.58
N ASN A 87 -10.76 5.88 8.34
CA ASN A 87 -10.15 7.03 9.01
C ASN A 87 -9.60 8.06 8.02
N ILE A 88 -8.97 7.62 6.93
CA ILE A 88 -8.52 8.52 5.85
C ILE A 88 -9.71 9.24 5.21
N SER A 89 -10.80 8.52 4.94
CA SER A 89 -12.02 9.12 4.39
C SER A 89 -12.61 10.15 5.34
N TYR A 90 -12.75 9.81 6.64
CA TYR A 90 -13.22 10.73 7.66
C TYR A 90 -12.32 11.98 7.78
N PHE A 91 -10.98 11.80 7.73
CA PHE A 91 -10.03 12.91 7.79
C PHE A 91 -10.20 13.88 6.60
N LYS A 92 -10.37 13.34 5.38
CA LYS A 92 -10.62 14.14 4.17
C LYS A 92 -11.97 14.87 4.20
N GLU A 93 -12.99 14.29 4.83
CA GLU A 93 -14.29 14.93 5.00
C GLU A 93 -14.25 16.01 6.08
N ARG A 94 -13.49 15.79 7.16
CA ARG A 94 -13.38 16.69 8.31
C ARG A 94 -12.66 17.99 8.00
N TYR A 95 -11.60 17.92 7.18
CA TYR A 95 -10.75 19.05 6.85
C TYR A 95 -10.82 19.38 5.36
N HIS A 96 -10.98 20.68 5.03
CA HIS A 96 -11.09 21.12 3.64
C HIS A 96 -9.80 21.01 2.85
N LYS A 97 -8.64 21.10 3.54
CA LYS A 97 -7.32 20.99 2.93
C LYS A 97 -6.53 19.91 3.66
N THR A 98 -6.35 18.79 3.00
CA THR A 98 -5.68 17.61 3.56
C THR A 98 -4.57 17.13 2.65
N VAL A 99 -3.50 16.63 3.26
CA VAL A 99 -2.47 15.84 2.59
C VAL A 99 -2.37 14.50 3.32
N CYS A 100 -2.48 13.41 2.59
CA CYS A 100 -2.35 12.07 3.15
C CYS A 100 -1.15 11.39 2.50
N PHE A 101 -0.23 10.93 3.34
CA PHE A 101 0.91 10.09 2.98
C PHE A 101 0.64 8.67 3.46
N SER A 102 0.69 7.70 2.57
CA SER A 102 0.33 6.32 2.91
C SER A 102 1.42 5.34 2.47
N VAL A 103 1.78 4.41 3.34
CA VAL A 103 2.68 3.30 3.02
C VAL A 103 2.17 2.00 3.63
N ASP A 104 2.26 0.91 2.85
CA ASP A 104 2.02 -0.45 3.33
C ASP A 104 3.34 -1.24 3.24
N PHE A 105 3.87 -1.65 4.39
CA PHE A 105 5.10 -2.44 4.46
C PHE A 105 4.93 -3.92 4.06
N ASN A 106 3.74 -4.31 3.65
CA ASN A 106 3.57 -5.57 2.92
C ASN A 106 4.41 -5.56 1.62
N ASP A 107 4.56 -4.39 0.98
CA ASP A 107 5.52 -4.18 -0.11
C ASP A 107 6.96 -4.08 0.44
N VAL A 108 7.75 -5.11 0.16
CA VAL A 108 9.16 -5.21 0.61
C VAL A 108 10.02 -4.04 0.12
N ASN A 109 9.68 -3.46 -1.04
CA ASN A 109 10.46 -2.37 -1.62
C ASN A 109 10.28 -1.03 -0.88
N LYS A 110 9.22 -0.92 -0.08
CA LYS A 110 8.89 0.30 0.68
C LYS A 110 9.37 0.27 2.14
N ARG A 111 10.20 -0.73 2.51
CA ARG A 111 10.65 -0.94 3.89
C ARG A 111 11.91 -0.19 4.29
N SER A 112 12.40 0.74 3.48
CA SER A 112 13.48 1.65 3.85
C SER A 112 13.02 3.10 3.83
N VAL A 113 13.69 3.96 4.59
CA VAL A 113 13.33 5.37 4.69
C VAL A 113 13.39 6.06 3.33
N GLY A 114 14.37 5.71 2.51
CA GLY A 114 14.54 6.33 1.18
C GLY A 114 13.37 6.04 0.25
N GLU A 115 12.96 4.79 0.16
CA GLU A 115 11.84 4.35 -0.66
C GLU A 115 10.50 4.84 -0.11
N THR A 116 10.29 4.81 1.21
CA THR A 116 9.05 5.32 1.83
C THR A 116 8.85 6.81 1.57
N LEU A 117 9.90 7.63 1.74
CA LEU A 117 9.79 9.07 1.51
C LEU A 117 9.63 9.40 0.02
N ALA A 118 10.23 8.62 -0.87
CA ALA A 118 10.01 8.78 -2.31
C ALA A 118 8.55 8.52 -2.69
N GLU A 119 7.92 7.50 -2.11
CA GLU A 119 6.48 7.24 -2.25
C GLU A 119 5.64 8.41 -1.77
N PHE A 120 5.93 8.93 -0.57
CA PHE A 120 5.21 10.09 -0.03
C PHE A 120 5.31 11.32 -0.94
N VAL A 121 6.45 11.55 -1.58
CA VAL A 121 6.61 12.65 -2.55
C VAL A 121 5.80 12.41 -3.82
N ASP A 122 5.73 11.16 -4.29
CA ASP A 122 4.92 10.80 -5.45
C ASP A 122 3.42 10.92 -5.16
N ASP A 123 2.94 10.49 -3.98
CA ASP A 123 1.56 10.66 -3.52
C ASP A 123 1.12 12.14 -3.52
N CYS A 124 2.04 13.05 -3.22
CA CYS A 124 1.79 14.48 -3.22
C CYS A 124 1.71 15.13 -4.61
N SER A 125 1.77 14.36 -5.69
CA SER A 125 1.76 14.89 -7.06
C SER A 125 0.56 15.81 -7.36
N ASN A 126 -0.56 15.60 -6.69
CA ASN A 126 -1.78 16.38 -6.83
C ASN A 126 -1.85 17.63 -5.93
N HIS A 127 -0.92 17.80 -4.98
CA HIS A 127 -0.98 18.86 -3.97
C HIS A 127 -0.01 20.04 -4.22
N GLU A 128 0.79 19.98 -5.30
CA GLU A 128 1.78 21.02 -5.67
C GLU A 128 2.76 21.39 -4.54
N ILE A 129 3.04 20.46 -3.62
CA ILE A 129 4.02 20.68 -2.56
C ILE A 129 5.43 20.66 -3.19
N PRO A 130 6.22 21.74 -3.05
CA PRO A 130 7.53 21.83 -3.66
C PRO A 130 8.59 21.15 -2.77
N PHE A 131 8.79 19.84 -2.91
CA PHE A 131 9.87 19.09 -2.23
C PHE A 131 11.24 19.36 -2.88
N VAL A 132 11.73 20.58 -2.83
CA VAL A 132 12.98 20.97 -3.54
C VAL A 132 14.21 20.44 -2.82
N ALA A 133 14.35 20.66 -1.52
CA ALA A 133 15.50 20.21 -0.74
C ALA A 133 15.58 18.68 -0.71
N TYR A 134 14.42 18.03 -0.46
CA TYR A 134 14.33 16.58 -0.49
C TYR A 134 14.74 16.01 -1.84
N ASN A 135 14.18 16.50 -2.93
CA ASN A 135 14.46 15.99 -4.27
C ASN A 135 15.95 16.16 -4.64
N LEU A 136 16.60 17.23 -4.18
CA LEU A 136 18.04 17.44 -4.39
C LEU A 136 18.89 16.44 -3.58
N ALA A 137 18.54 16.22 -2.31
CA ALA A 137 19.21 15.23 -1.46
C ALA A 137 19.02 13.82 -2.01
N TYR A 138 17.80 13.49 -2.42
CA TYR A 138 17.49 12.18 -3.00
C TYR A 138 18.19 11.96 -4.35
N ALA A 139 18.38 13.01 -5.17
CA ALA A 139 19.18 12.89 -6.40
C ALA A 139 20.63 12.48 -6.13
N ILE A 140 21.24 13.00 -5.03
CA ILE A 140 22.58 12.60 -4.60
C ILE A 140 22.56 11.15 -4.07
N TYR A 141 21.58 10.80 -3.24
CA TYR A 141 21.38 9.44 -2.75
C TYR A 141 21.24 8.45 -3.90
N PHE A 142 20.35 8.75 -4.85
CA PHE A 142 20.12 7.95 -6.05
C PHE A 142 21.38 7.79 -6.88
N SER A 143 22.09 8.88 -7.12
CA SER A 143 23.35 8.89 -7.87
C SER A 143 24.42 7.99 -7.21
N LYS A 144 24.53 7.99 -5.87
CA LYS A 144 25.46 7.10 -5.15
C LYS A 144 25.03 5.66 -5.20
N LYS A 145 23.74 5.38 -5.08
CA LYS A 145 23.16 4.02 -5.08
C LYS A 145 23.29 3.35 -6.43
N HIS A 146 23.20 4.11 -7.52
CA HIS A 146 23.09 3.61 -8.90
C HIS A 146 24.22 4.10 -9.83
N SER A 147 25.33 4.56 -9.26
CA SER A 147 26.44 5.12 -10.03
C SER A 147 26.93 4.18 -11.14
N GLY A 148 26.96 4.70 -12.38
CA GLY A 148 27.42 3.96 -13.56
C GLY A 148 26.38 3.03 -14.20
N GLU A 149 25.21 2.91 -13.63
CA GLU A 149 24.11 2.13 -14.23
C GLU A 149 23.51 2.82 -15.46
N GLU A 150 22.95 2.02 -16.40
CA GLU A 150 22.37 2.57 -17.64
C GLU A 150 20.98 3.17 -17.42
N TYR A 151 20.67 4.24 -18.15
CA TYR A 151 19.43 5.02 -18.07
C TYR A 151 18.14 4.21 -18.17
N GLY A 152 18.07 3.22 -19.06
CA GLY A 152 16.85 2.44 -19.32
C GLY A 152 16.46 1.47 -18.19
N ARG A 153 17.40 1.17 -17.28
CA ARG A 153 17.22 0.13 -16.26
C ARG A 153 16.43 0.59 -15.03
N ASN A 154 16.48 1.89 -14.73
CA ASN A 154 15.91 2.44 -13.48
C ASN A 154 14.65 3.29 -13.69
N LYS A 155 14.24 3.54 -14.94
CA LYS A 155 13.11 4.42 -15.24
C LYS A 155 11.76 3.87 -14.76
N ASN A 156 11.62 2.54 -14.70
CA ASN A 156 10.40 1.87 -14.26
C ASN A 156 10.30 1.67 -12.74
N THR A 157 11.37 1.90 -11.99
CA THR A 157 11.41 1.78 -10.53
C THR A 157 11.28 3.12 -9.81
N ILE A 158 11.36 4.22 -10.54
CA ILE A 158 11.26 5.57 -10.01
C ILE A 158 9.95 6.15 -10.52
N GLY A 159 9.11 6.67 -9.63
CA GLY A 159 7.85 7.32 -10.01
C GLY A 159 8.07 8.35 -11.13
N ASN A 160 7.11 8.47 -12.04
CA ASN A 160 7.24 9.31 -13.25
C ASN A 160 7.61 10.76 -12.96
N ARG A 161 7.17 11.30 -11.83
CA ARG A 161 7.45 12.68 -11.41
C ARG A 161 8.90 12.86 -11.00
N PHE A 162 9.42 11.92 -10.23
CA PHE A 162 10.80 11.98 -9.75
C PHE A 162 11.79 11.76 -10.89
N SER A 163 11.47 10.88 -11.84
CA SER A 163 12.26 10.69 -13.07
C SER A 163 12.45 12.02 -13.84
N GLY A 164 11.37 12.81 -13.99
CA GLY A 164 11.43 14.13 -14.61
C GLY A 164 12.33 15.12 -13.85
N PHE A 165 12.32 15.08 -12.52
CA PHE A 165 13.21 15.91 -11.70
C PHE A 165 14.69 15.51 -11.85
N LEU A 166 14.98 14.21 -11.87
CA LEU A 166 16.34 13.70 -12.11
C LEU A 166 16.90 14.14 -13.48
N ASP A 167 16.02 14.19 -14.49
CA ASP A 167 16.38 14.71 -15.83
C ASP A 167 16.74 16.21 -15.75
N ILE A 168 15.95 17.02 -15.03
CA ILE A 168 16.19 18.47 -14.87
C ILE A 168 17.53 18.74 -14.17
N ILE A 169 17.84 17.98 -13.11
CA ILE A 169 19.12 18.11 -12.38
C ILE A 169 20.29 17.54 -13.18
N GLY A 170 20.01 16.72 -14.20
CA GLY A 170 21.04 16.10 -15.04
C GLY A 170 21.79 14.98 -14.34
N VAL A 171 21.06 14.14 -13.61
CA VAL A 171 21.61 12.93 -12.99
C VAL A 171 22.15 11.95 -14.04
N TRP A 172 21.65 12.04 -15.26
CA TRP A 172 22.06 11.21 -16.38
C TRP A 172 23.19 11.84 -17.20
N ASP A 173 24.19 11.04 -17.55
CA ASP A 173 25.29 11.40 -18.41
C ASP A 173 25.63 10.27 -19.39
N ASN A 174 25.55 10.55 -20.70
CA ASN A 174 25.80 9.57 -21.75
C ASN A 174 25.05 8.24 -21.57
N GLY A 175 23.78 8.31 -21.13
CA GLY A 175 22.92 7.15 -20.88
C GLY A 175 23.21 6.38 -19.59
N ARG A 176 24.02 6.93 -18.68
CA ARG A 176 24.34 6.36 -17.37
C ARG A 176 24.11 7.31 -16.22
N VAL A 177 23.90 6.77 -15.02
CA VAL A 177 23.79 7.57 -13.80
C VAL A 177 25.14 8.24 -13.50
N ARG A 178 25.13 9.57 -13.38
CA ARG A 178 26.31 10.40 -13.06
C ARG A 178 26.81 10.13 -11.65
N VAL A 179 28.09 10.24 -11.44
CA VAL A 179 28.70 10.13 -10.10
C VAL A 179 28.26 11.34 -9.24
N ALA A 180 27.95 11.09 -7.96
CA ALA A 180 27.43 12.10 -7.04
C ALA A 180 28.33 13.35 -6.91
N VAL A 181 29.66 13.18 -6.99
CA VAL A 181 30.62 14.29 -6.93
C VAL A 181 30.45 15.25 -8.10
N ASP A 182 30.15 14.75 -9.30
CA ASP A 182 29.93 15.57 -10.50
C ASP A 182 28.55 16.25 -10.49
N LEU A 183 27.60 15.70 -9.72
CA LEU A 183 26.26 16.24 -9.59
C LEU A 183 26.20 17.43 -8.62
N ILE A 184 27.09 17.50 -7.64
CA ILE A 184 26.99 18.45 -6.51
C ILE A 184 26.90 19.91 -6.94
N THR A 185 27.67 20.33 -7.94
CA THR A 185 27.65 21.72 -8.44
C THR A 185 26.25 22.08 -8.96
N ARG A 186 25.63 21.19 -9.71
CA ARG A 186 24.28 21.39 -10.25
C ARG A 186 23.22 21.45 -9.14
N VAL A 187 23.36 20.59 -8.11
CA VAL A 187 22.49 20.57 -6.93
C VAL A 187 22.57 21.91 -6.19
N VAL A 188 23.78 22.42 -5.92
CA VAL A 188 23.98 23.68 -5.22
C VAL A 188 23.48 24.86 -6.05
N ASP A 189 23.74 24.89 -7.36
CA ASP A 189 23.24 25.94 -8.23
C ASP A 189 21.70 25.94 -8.31
N PHE A 190 21.09 24.78 -8.36
CA PHE A 190 19.63 24.65 -8.33
C PHE A 190 19.05 25.08 -6.99
N ALA A 191 19.68 24.69 -5.86
CA ALA A 191 19.30 25.11 -4.52
C ALA A 191 19.31 26.64 -4.38
N LYS A 192 20.37 27.32 -4.85
CA LYS A 192 20.48 28.79 -4.88
C LYS A 192 19.36 29.41 -5.71
N LYS A 193 19.12 28.89 -6.92
CA LYS A 193 18.09 29.38 -7.83
C LYS A 193 16.67 29.30 -7.24
N ASN A 194 16.43 28.32 -6.39
CA ASN A 194 15.14 28.10 -5.70
C ASN A 194 15.09 28.72 -4.29
N ALA A 195 16.07 29.60 -3.97
CA ALA A 195 16.14 30.32 -2.70
C ALA A 195 16.03 29.44 -1.45
N LEU A 196 16.72 28.28 -1.46
CA LEU A 196 16.89 27.47 -0.25
C LEU A 196 17.83 28.20 0.71
N ASP A 197 17.65 28.00 2.01
CA ASP A 197 18.46 28.62 3.05
C ASP A 197 19.94 28.21 2.91
N GLU A 198 20.87 29.13 3.26
CA GLU A 198 22.32 28.87 3.14
C GLU A 198 22.76 27.62 3.90
N MET A 199 22.16 27.37 5.07
CA MET A 199 22.42 26.16 5.86
C MET A 199 22.07 24.88 5.08
N ILE A 200 20.91 24.83 4.42
CA ILE A 200 20.50 23.69 3.59
C ILE A 200 21.42 23.55 2.37
N GLN A 201 21.84 24.64 1.76
CA GLN A 201 22.77 24.59 0.62
C GLN A 201 24.13 23.99 1.01
N GLU A 202 24.70 24.38 2.17
CA GLU A 202 25.97 23.82 2.67
C GLU A 202 25.79 22.35 3.12
N ASP A 203 24.67 22.00 3.73
CA ASP A 203 24.38 20.62 4.09
C ASP A 203 24.26 19.72 2.86
N LEU A 204 23.50 20.11 1.84
CA LEU A 204 23.42 19.41 0.56
C LEU A 204 24.80 19.22 -0.09
N LYS A 205 25.68 20.22 0.00
CA LYS A 205 27.03 20.13 -0.52
C LYS A 205 27.89 19.10 0.23
N SER A 206 27.64 18.91 1.52
CA SER A 206 28.33 17.92 2.36
C SER A 206 27.99 16.47 2.00
N LEU A 207 26.79 16.23 1.41
CA LEU A 207 26.31 14.86 1.10
C LEU A 207 27.22 14.07 0.16
N LYS A 208 28.02 14.74 -0.67
CA LYS A 208 29.01 14.08 -1.54
C LYS A 208 30.03 13.23 -0.77
N ASP A 209 30.38 13.65 0.45
CA ASP A 209 31.40 13.06 1.29
C ASP A 209 30.86 11.98 2.24
N LEU A 210 29.53 11.86 2.36
CA LEU A 210 28.86 10.90 3.24
C LEU A 210 28.65 9.54 2.56
N SER A 211 28.56 8.48 3.37
CA SER A 211 28.14 7.16 2.91
C SER A 211 26.67 7.15 2.49
N LEU A 212 26.26 6.10 1.78
CA LEU A 212 24.87 5.93 1.35
C LEU A 212 23.91 5.90 2.55
N THR A 213 24.27 5.17 3.61
CA THR A 213 23.48 5.06 4.84
C THR A 213 23.34 6.41 5.56
N GLU A 214 24.43 7.19 5.65
CA GLU A 214 24.38 8.51 6.28
C GLU A 214 23.51 9.48 5.50
N ILE A 215 23.50 9.43 4.16
CA ILE A 215 22.60 10.25 3.35
C ILE A 215 21.15 9.80 3.59
N GLU A 216 20.89 8.51 3.58
CA GLU A 216 19.54 7.97 3.79
C GLU A 216 18.96 8.40 5.13
N GLN A 217 19.76 8.42 6.20
CA GLN A 217 19.36 8.91 7.52
C GLN A 217 19.04 10.42 7.55
N ARG A 218 19.54 11.20 6.60
CA ARG A 218 19.28 12.65 6.51
C ARG A 218 18.06 12.99 5.63
N LEU A 219 17.58 12.06 4.82
CA LEU A 219 16.43 12.30 3.93
C LEU A 219 15.19 12.82 4.69
N PRO A 220 14.83 12.33 5.88
CA PRO A 220 13.70 12.85 6.65
C PRO A 220 13.80 14.32 6.99
N SER A 221 15.01 14.83 7.28
CA SER A 221 15.24 16.25 7.60
C SER A 221 14.93 17.15 6.41
N TYR A 222 15.32 16.76 5.19
CA TYR A 222 15.03 17.54 3.98
C TYR A 222 13.55 17.50 3.62
N PHE A 223 12.92 16.35 3.78
CA PHE A 223 11.48 16.18 3.59
C PHE A 223 10.71 17.09 4.57
N GLN A 224 11.05 17.02 5.85
CA GLN A 224 10.47 17.87 6.90
C GLN A 224 10.69 19.34 6.62
N TYR A 225 11.90 19.74 6.20
CA TYR A 225 12.21 21.14 5.85
C TYR A 225 11.27 21.67 4.77
N ASP A 226 11.08 20.93 3.68
CA ASP A 226 10.18 21.36 2.61
C ASP A 226 8.71 21.37 3.06
N LEU A 227 8.28 20.36 3.80
CA LEU A 227 6.92 20.26 4.31
C LEU A 227 6.63 21.39 5.30
N SER A 228 7.54 21.70 6.24
CA SER A 228 7.35 22.80 7.20
C SER A 228 7.24 24.15 6.53
N ARG A 229 8.06 24.41 5.49
CA ARG A 229 7.96 25.65 4.68
C ARG A 229 6.62 25.75 3.95
N TYR A 230 6.09 24.64 3.47
CA TYR A 230 4.78 24.61 2.83
C TYR A 230 3.67 24.88 3.86
N LEU A 231 3.70 24.22 5.01
CA LEU A 231 2.71 24.39 6.08
C LEU A 231 2.75 25.80 6.69
N ALA A 232 3.91 26.40 6.84
CA ALA A 232 4.03 27.80 7.28
C ALA A 232 3.30 28.80 6.37
N LYS A 233 3.21 28.50 5.07
CA LYS A 233 2.46 29.31 4.09
C LYS A 233 0.99 28.88 3.97
N ASN A 234 0.65 27.70 4.45
CA ASN A 234 -0.66 27.08 4.34
C ASN A 234 -1.09 26.50 5.70
N PRO A 235 -1.32 27.35 6.73
CA PRO A 235 -1.56 26.90 8.11
C PRO A 235 -2.89 26.16 8.30
N ASP A 236 -3.76 26.17 7.31
CA ASP A 236 -5.06 25.47 7.27
C ASP A 236 -4.96 24.07 6.63
N VAL A 237 -3.76 23.65 6.23
CA VAL A 237 -3.52 22.29 5.73
C VAL A 237 -3.30 21.33 6.90
N HIS A 238 -3.98 20.19 6.86
CA HIS A 238 -3.81 19.08 7.79
C HIS A 238 -3.14 17.91 7.10
N VAL A 239 -2.17 17.29 7.79
CA VAL A 239 -1.36 16.19 7.24
C VAL A 239 -1.61 14.92 8.03
N LEU A 240 -1.87 13.83 7.33
CA LEU A 240 -2.01 12.49 7.89
C LEU A 240 -0.99 11.55 7.26
N PHE A 241 -0.10 11.02 8.08
CA PHE A 241 0.78 9.92 7.70
C PHE A 241 0.14 8.61 8.13
N THR A 242 0.05 7.65 7.22
CA THR A 242 -0.49 6.32 7.53
C THR A 242 0.51 5.24 7.16
N ILE A 243 0.76 4.34 8.11
CA ILE A 243 1.70 3.22 7.97
C ILE A 243 0.94 1.94 8.27
N ASP A 244 0.76 1.07 7.28
CA ASP A 244 0.13 -0.24 7.48
C ASP A 244 1.16 -1.38 7.48
N THR A 245 0.76 -2.50 8.07
CA THR A 245 1.57 -3.74 8.13
C THR A 245 2.95 -3.51 8.80
N PHE A 246 2.97 -2.73 9.89
CA PHE A 246 4.20 -2.32 10.58
C PHE A 246 5.06 -3.51 11.05
N GLU A 247 4.43 -4.61 11.45
CA GLU A 247 5.11 -5.85 11.84
C GLU A 247 6.01 -6.44 10.75
N ALA A 248 5.80 -6.08 9.49
CA ALA A 248 6.59 -6.58 8.38
C ALA A 248 8.04 -6.06 8.38
N LEU A 249 8.34 -5.01 9.12
CA LEU A 249 9.71 -4.54 9.34
C LEU A 249 10.52 -5.51 10.23
N ASN A 250 9.85 -6.28 11.10
CA ASN A 250 10.50 -7.13 12.10
C ASN A 250 10.71 -8.60 11.67
N VAL A 251 10.25 -9.00 10.49
CA VAL A 251 10.27 -10.42 10.04
C VAL A 251 11.68 -10.99 9.78
N GLN A 252 12.74 -10.20 9.81
CA GLN A 252 14.10 -10.65 9.46
C GLN A 252 15.12 -10.67 10.62
N GLN A 253 14.69 -10.69 11.86
CA GLN A 253 15.63 -10.82 13.00
C GLN A 253 16.08 -12.29 13.17
N THR A 254 17.24 -12.62 12.62
CA THR A 254 18.05 -13.73 13.12
C THR A 254 18.77 -13.26 14.40
N GLU A 255 18.78 -14.10 15.42
CA GLU A 255 19.18 -13.85 16.83
C GLU A 255 20.60 -13.28 17.08
N GLU A 256 21.41 -12.98 16.06
CA GLU A 256 22.84 -12.72 16.25
C GLU A 256 23.32 -11.27 16.11
N ILE A 257 22.46 -10.29 15.84
CA ILE A 257 22.95 -8.91 15.69
C ILE A 257 22.17 -7.94 16.60
N HIS A 258 22.72 -7.63 17.75
CA HIS A 258 22.40 -6.47 18.58
C HIS A 258 22.74 -5.14 17.85
N ARG A 259 22.06 -4.85 16.76
CA ARG A 259 22.13 -3.58 16.06
C ARG A 259 20.74 -3.20 15.63
N ARG A 260 20.38 -1.93 15.89
CA ARG A 260 19.14 -1.20 15.55
C ARG A 260 18.02 -2.08 14.98
N ARG A 261 16.88 -2.09 15.62
CA ARG A 261 15.69 -2.77 15.08
C ARG A 261 15.40 -2.21 13.69
N ASN A 262 14.93 -3.03 12.75
CA ASN A 262 14.58 -2.56 11.40
C ASN A 262 13.48 -1.49 11.40
N GLU A 263 12.78 -1.33 12.52
CA GLU A 263 11.72 -0.34 12.74
C GLU A 263 12.22 1.02 13.27
N ASP A 264 13.45 1.10 13.81
CA ASP A 264 13.99 2.31 14.48
C ASP A 264 13.97 3.52 13.54
N TRP A 265 14.15 3.32 12.23
CA TRP A 265 14.11 4.40 11.27
C TRP A 265 12.73 5.08 11.15
N VAL A 266 11.63 4.37 11.45
CA VAL A 266 10.28 4.97 11.46
C VAL A 266 10.17 5.92 12.64
N GLN A 267 10.64 5.51 13.82
CA GLN A 267 10.71 6.36 15.00
C GLN A 267 11.62 7.58 14.74
N ASP A 268 12.83 7.35 14.21
CA ASP A 268 13.76 8.40 13.83
C ASP A 268 13.13 9.36 12.81
N MET A 269 12.37 8.85 11.83
CA MET A 269 11.65 9.66 10.86
C MET A 269 10.59 10.54 11.54
N ILE A 270 9.75 9.96 12.40
CA ILE A 270 8.69 10.70 13.10
C ILE A 270 9.29 11.80 13.98
N ALA A 271 10.45 11.56 14.60
CA ALA A 271 11.16 12.54 15.41
C ALA A 271 11.51 13.85 14.67
N HIS A 272 11.56 13.82 13.33
CA HIS A 272 11.74 15.01 12.51
C HIS A 272 10.47 15.87 12.34
N PHE A 273 9.30 15.40 12.83
CA PHE A 273 8.01 16.07 12.64
C PHE A 273 7.35 16.54 13.95
N PRO A 274 8.07 17.30 14.83
CA PRO A 274 7.44 17.85 16.02
C PRO A 274 6.41 18.91 15.64
N ASN A 275 5.33 18.99 16.40
CA ASN A 275 4.20 19.89 16.14
C ASN A 275 4.60 21.38 16.10
N ASP A 276 5.68 21.77 16.76
CA ASP A 276 6.18 23.17 16.72
C ASP A 276 6.64 23.60 15.33
N SER A 277 7.24 22.69 14.56
CA SER A 277 7.76 22.99 13.22
C SER A 277 6.87 22.43 12.10
N THR A 278 6.09 21.41 12.39
CA THR A 278 5.15 20.77 11.45
C THR A 278 3.76 20.65 12.08
N PRO A 279 3.07 21.78 12.30
CA PRO A 279 1.75 21.78 12.91
C PRO A 279 0.74 21.00 12.05
N ASN A 280 -0.26 20.45 12.72
CA ASN A 280 -1.33 19.65 12.08
C ASN A 280 -0.86 18.36 11.40
N CYS A 281 0.30 17.82 11.77
CA CYS A 281 0.76 16.51 11.34
C CYS A 281 0.32 15.44 12.34
N SER A 282 -0.26 14.35 11.84
CA SER A 282 -0.69 13.19 12.63
C SER A 282 -0.19 11.91 11.98
N PHE A 283 0.21 10.93 12.81
CA PHE A 283 0.69 9.64 12.37
C PHE A 283 -0.26 8.53 12.85
N VAL A 284 -0.71 7.67 11.93
CA VAL A 284 -1.49 6.48 12.26
C VAL A 284 -0.73 5.25 11.80
N ILE A 285 -0.42 4.38 12.73
CA ILE A 285 0.34 3.15 12.49
C ILE A 285 -0.58 1.96 12.73
N CYS A 286 -0.53 0.96 11.85
CA CYS A 286 -1.24 -0.30 12.00
C CYS A 286 -0.27 -1.47 12.03
N GLY A 287 -0.39 -2.34 13.03
CA GLY A 287 0.47 -3.51 13.19
C GLY A 287 -0.21 -4.66 13.94
N ARG A 288 0.52 -5.77 14.15
CA ARG A 288 -0.01 -6.91 14.92
C ARG A 288 0.10 -6.72 16.41
N ASP A 289 1.19 -6.10 16.83
CA ASP A 289 1.55 -5.90 18.22
C ASP A 289 1.53 -4.41 18.56
N GLU A 290 1.47 -4.08 19.83
CA GLU A 290 1.63 -2.71 20.32
C GLU A 290 3.05 -2.19 20.04
N LEU A 291 3.18 -0.86 19.90
CA LEU A 291 4.48 -0.21 19.80
C LEU A 291 5.13 -0.19 21.17
N ASN A 292 6.32 -0.77 21.27
CA ASN A 292 7.16 -0.75 22.48
C ASN A 292 8.41 0.07 22.15
N TRP A 293 8.23 1.37 21.93
CA TRP A 293 9.34 2.31 21.84
C TRP A 293 9.82 2.68 23.23
N GLU A 294 10.99 3.31 23.33
CA GLU A 294 11.57 3.67 24.61
C GLU A 294 10.64 4.61 25.42
N ASP A 295 10.74 4.60 26.75
CA ASP A 295 9.83 5.26 27.71
C ASP A 295 9.48 6.72 27.37
N GLU A 296 10.37 7.44 26.70
CA GLU A 296 10.16 8.83 26.25
C GLU A 296 9.02 8.99 25.24
N TRP A 297 8.64 7.91 24.52
CA TRP A 297 7.60 7.93 23.48
C TRP A 297 6.22 7.56 24.00
N ASP A 298 6.12 6.92 25.16
CA ASP A 298 4.85 6.39 25.68
C ASP A 298 3.77 7.48 25.85
N GLU A 299 4.18 8.71 26.20
CA GLU A 299 3.24 9.82 26.35
C GLU A 299 2.68 10.36 25.04
N TYR A 300 3.35 10.11 23.90
CA TYR A 300 2.95 10.59 22.58
C TYR A 300 2.14 9.57 21.78
N ILE A 301 2.15 8.30 22.21
CA ILE A 301 1.51 7.20 21.48
C ILE A 301 0.17 6.84 22.11
N ALA A 302 -0.91 7.09 21.38
CA ALA A 302 -2.21 6.53 21.74
C ALA A 302 -2.35 5.14 21.11
N GLN A 303 -2.48 4.10 21.93
CA GLN A 303 -2.61 2.72 21.46
C GLN A 303 -4.04 2.21 21.60
N VAL A 304 -4.52 1.50 20.56
CA VAL A 304 -5.87 0.94 20.51
C VAL A 304 -5.80 -0.50 20.01
N GLU A 305 -6.11 -1.44 20.90
CA GLU A 305 -6.27 -2.83 20.53
C GLU A 305 -7.58 -3.03 19.75
N LEU A 306 -7.50 -3.69 18.60
CA LEU A 306 -8.68 -4.13 17.86
C LEU A 306 -8.93 -5.61 18.16
N THR A 307 -10.07 -5.88 18.76
CA THR A 307 -10.51 -7.22 19.11
C THR A 307 -11.56 -7.75 18.12
N ASP A 308 -11.87 -9.03 18.18
CA ASP A 308 -12.95 -9.65 17.41
C ASP A 308 -14.29 -8.95 17.63
N PHE A 309 -15.18 -9.03 16.65
CA PHE A 309 -16.53 -8.52 16.81
C PHE A 309 -17.26 -9.26 17.93
N THR A 310 -17.93 -8.50 18.77
CA THR A 310 -18.87 -9.09 19.73
C THR A 310 -19.97 -9.83 18.98
N LYS A 311 -20.62 -10.79 19.66
CA LYS A 311 -21.77 -11.53 19.06
C LYS A 311 -22.84 -10.59 18.50
N LYS A 312 -23.06 -9.44 19.15
CA LYS A 312 -24.01 -8.42 18.70
C LYS A 312 -23.59 -7.85 17.35
N TRP A 313 -22.37 -7.35 17.24
CA TRP A 313 -21.87 -6.72 16.02
C TRP A 313 -21.66 -7.70 14.86
N ALA A 314 -21.18 -8.91 15.17
CA ALA A 314 -21.14 -9.99 14.18
C ALA A 314 -22.54 -10.34 13.66
N GLY A 315 -23.55 -10.36 14.54
CA GLY A 315 -24.95 -10.56 14.15
C GLY A 315 -25.48 -9.42 13.27
N THR A 316 -25.25 -8.16 13.64
CA THR A 316 -25.60 -6.99 12.85
C THR A 316 -24.96 -7.02 11.47
N TYR A 317 -23.64 -7.30 11.39
CA TYR A 317 -22.93 -7.42 10.12
C TYR A 317 -23.59 -8.47 9.20
N LEU A 318 -23.82 -9.70 9.73
CA LEU A 318 -24.40 -10.78 8.96
C LEU A 318 -25.84 -10.48 8.49
N GLU A 319 -26.61 -9.74 9.29
CA GLU A 319 -27.97 -9.32 8.95
C GLU A 319 -27.96 -8.28 7.82
N GLU A 320 -27.09 -7.28 7.90
CA GLU A 320 -26.92 -6.22 6.89
C GLU A 320 -26.39 -6.74 5.56
N VAL A 321 -25.50 -7.75 5.56
CA VAL A 321 -25.05 -8.40 4.32
C VAL A 321 -26.05 -9.44 3.78
N GLY A 322 -27.20 -9.64 4.42
CA GLY A 322 -28.32 -10.42 3.89
C GLY A 322 -28.42 -11.86 4.38
N VAL A 323 -27.71 -12.27 5.44
CA VAL A 323 -27.89 -13.57 6.09
C VAL A 323 -29.13 -13.53 6.98
N GLN A 324 -30.27 -14.01 6.47
CA GLN A 324 -31.57 -13.81 7.10
C GLN A 324 -31.85 -14.77 8.25
N GLU A 325 -31.40 -16.02 8.16
CA GLU A 325 -31.73 -17.08 9.09
C GLU A 325 -30.91 -16.98 10.40
N PRO A 326 -31.56 -16.77 11.57
CA PRO A 326 -30.87 -16.58 12.84
C PRO A 326 -29.97 -17.76 13.25
N GLU A 327 -30.39 -18.98 12.91
CA GLU A 327 -29.62 -20.20 13.21
C GLU A 327 -28.33 -20.30 12.37
N ILE A 328 -28.38 -19.84 11.11
CA ILE A 328 -27.18 -19.77 10.24
C ILE A 328 -26.26 -18.68 10.76
N ARG A 329 -26.78 -17.49 11.10
CA ARG A 329 -25.95 -16.43 11.73
C ARG A 329 -25.25 -16.94 12.98
N ALA A 330 -25.97 -17.66 13.84
CA ALA A 330 -25.40 -18.23 15.07
C ALA A 330 -24.30 -19.27 14.78
N ALA A 331 -24.45 -20.09 13.72
CA ALA A 331 -23.41 -21.04 13.30
C ALA A 331 -22.17 -20.30 12.77
N ILE A 332 -22.34 -19.30 11.89
CA ILE A 332 -21.27 -18.48 11.34
C ILE A 332 -20.50 -17.77 12.47
N ILE A 333 -21.18 -17.15 13.42
CA ILE A 333 -20.55 -16.45 14.55
C ILE A 333 -19.71 -17.41 15.40
N ARG A 334 -20.20 -18.63 15.65
CA ARG A 334 -19.43 -19.62 16.38
C ARG A 334 -18.19 -20.08 15.62
N ALA A 335 -18.34 -20.38 14.33
CA ALA A 335 -17.26 -20.89 13.50
C ALA A 335 -16.17 -19.82 13.25
N SER A 336 -16.55 -18.56 13.04
CA SER A 336 -15.65 -17.44 12.82
C SER A 336 -14.99 -16.90 14.10
N GLN A 337 -15.58 -17.21 15.27
CA GLN A 337 -15.22 -16.63 16.56
C GLN A 337 -15.33 -15.10 16.59
N GLY A 338 -16.10 -14.50 15.68
CA GLY A 338 -16.27 -13.06 15.55
C GLY A 338 -15.17 -12.36 14.74
N LEU A 339 -14.19 -13.10 14.19
CA LEU A 339 -13.14 -12.49 13.36
C LEU A 339 -13.72 -11.99 12.03
N PRO A 340 -13.63 -10.69 11.73
CA PRO A 340 -14.27 -10.07 10.56
C PRO A 340 -13.96 -10.76 9.24
N PHE A 341 -12.71 -11.19 9.03
CA PHE A 341 -12.31 -11.92 7.84
C PHE A 341 -13.12 -13.20 7.61
N TYR A 342 -13.33 -14.01 8.65
CA TYR A 342 -14.09 -15.26 8.52
C TYR A 342 -15.60 -15.02 8.46
N LEU A 343 -16.09 -13.96 9.11
CA LEU A 343 -17.48 -13.51 8.95
C LEU A 343 -17.77 -13.16 7.48
N TYR A 344 -16.87 -12.39 6.86
CA TYR A 344 -16.97 -12.03 5.46
C TYR A 344 -17.00 -13.27 4.54
N LEU A 345 -16.04 -14.19 4.67
CA LEU A 345 -16.00 -15.40 3.84
C LEU A 345 -17.26 -16.24 3.98
N SER A 346 -17.78 -16.38 5.21
CA SER A 346 -19.00 -17.14 5.47
C SER A 346 -20.24 -16.47 4.88
N ALA A 347 -20.35 -15.15 5.01
CA ALA A 347 -21.44 -14.37 4.42
C ALA A 347 -21.41 -14.46 2.88
N LYS A 348 -20.24 -14.32 2.27
CA LYS A 348 -20.06 -14.48 0.82
C LYS A 348 -20.49 -15.88 0.36
N THR A 349 -20.04 -16.92 1.06
CA THR A 349 -20.45 -18.31 0.79
C THR A 349 -21.98 -18.48 0.86
N TYR A 350 -22.63 -17.88 1.88
CA TYR A 350 -24.08 -17.92 2.02
C TYR A 350 -24.80 -17.30 0.81
N ILE A 351 -24.37 -16.10 0.41
CA ILE A 351 -24.93 -15.39 -0.75
C ILE A 351 -24.72 -16.18 -2.05
N ASP A 352 -23.53 -16.74 -2.23
CA ASP A 352 -23.21 -17.54 -3.43
C ASP A 352 -24.07 -18.81 -3.53
N ILE A 353 -24.35 -19.49 -2.40
CA ILE A 353 -25.28 -20.62 -2.35
C ILE A 353 -26.69 -20.18 -2.78
N LYS A 354 -27.19 -19.06 -2.24
CA LYS A 354 -28.51 -18.52 -2.60
C LYS A 354 -28.60 -18.12 -4.07
N ASN A 355 -27.58 -17.42 -4.58
CA ASN A 355 -27.56 -16.98 -5.97
C ASN A 355 -27.49 -18.15 -6.98
N LYS A 356 -26.98 -19.32 -6.54
CA LYS A 356 -27.05 -20.58 -7.28
C LYS A 356 -28.40 -21.30 -7.17
N GLY A 357 -29.38 -20.70 -6.50
CA GLY A 357 -30.73 -21.27 -6.32
C GLY A 357 -30.81 -22.37 -5.26
N ALA A 358 -29.76 -22.59 -4.47
CA ALA A 358 -29.74 -23.54 -3.38
C ALA A 358 -30.17 -22.86 -2.06
N GLN A 359 -30.68 -23.68 -1.10
CA GLN A 359 -31.04 -23.20 0.23
C GLN A 359 -29.89 -23.47 1.20
N PRO A 360 -29.24 -22.41 1.74
CA PRO A 360 -28.20 -22.56 2.75
C PRO A 360 -28.79 -23.24 4.01
N ARG A 361 -28.06 -24.16 4.59
CA ARG A 361 -28.44 -24.86 5.83
C ARG A 361 -27.43 -24.56 6.92
N LYS A 362 -27.85 -24.63 8.18
CA LYS A 362 -26.99 -24.40 9.34
C LYS A 362 -25.71 -25.24 9.30
N ASP A 363 -25.84 -26.54 8.94
CA ASP A 363 -24.71 -27.46 8.88
C ASP A 363 -23.65 -27.05 7.84
N ASP A 364 -24.04 -26.27 6.81
CA ASP A 364 -23.14 -25.73 5.82
C ASP A 364 -22.15 -24.68 6.41
N PHE A 365 -22.37 -24.21 7.64
CA PHE A 365 -21.59 -23.17 8.31
C PHE A 365 -21.02 -23.59 9.67
N GLU A 366 -21.22 -24.83 10.10
CA GLU A 366 -20.58 -25.35 11.31
C GLU A 366 -19.12 -25.70 11.09
N GLY A 367 -18.31 -25.72 12.17
CA GLY A 367 -16.90 -26.10 12.15
C GLY A 367 -15.95 -24.98 12.59
N ASP A 368 -14.73 -25.01 12.07
CA ASP A 368 -13.66 -24.09 12.43
C ASP A 368 -13.29 -23.13 11.28
N GLN A 369 -12.36 -22.20 11.58
CA GLN A 369 -11.87 -21.19 10.64
C GLN A 369 -11.23 -21.79 9.38
N LYS A 370 -10.55 -22.93 9.50
CA LYS A 370 -9.95 -23.63 8.35
C LYS A 370 -11.03 -24.13 7.39
N GLN A 371 -12.11 -24.66 7.95
CA GLN A 371 -13.25 -25.15 7.16
C GLN A 371 -14.01 -24.00 6.47
N ILE A 372 -14.02 -22.80 7.05
CA ILE A 372 -14.60 -21.61 6.39
C ILE A 372 -13.87 -21.32 5.07
N ILE A 373 -12.53 -21.27 5.07
CA ILE A 373 -11.75 -21.06 3.82
C ILE A 373 -12.03 -22.19 2.81
N GLN A 374 -12.06 -23.45 3.28
CA GLN A 374 -12.31 -24.58 2.39
C GLN A 374 -13.69 -24.51 1.73
N ARG A 375 -14.72 -24.14 2.49
CA ARG A 375 -16.09 -23.98 1.95
C ARG A 375 -16.18 -22.83 0.97
N PHE A 376 -15.55 -21.69 1.28
CA PHE A 376 -15.49 -20.59 0.37
C PHE A 376 -14.88 -21.03 -0.98
N ILE A 377 -13.72 -21.70 -0.94
CA ILE A 377 -13.05 -22.22 -2.14
C ILE A 377 -13.96 -23.24 -2.88
N TYR A 378 -14.64 -24.11 -2.15
CA TYR A 378 -15.52 -25.12 -2.75
C TYR A 378 -16.72 -24.52 -3.50
N ASN A 379 -17.19 -23.35 -3.09
CA ASN A 379 -18.33 -22.69 -3.73
C ASN A 379 -17.96 -21.87 -4.97
N LEU A 380 -16.68 -21.67 -5.24
CA LEU A 380 -16.20 -21.03 -6.46
C LEU A 380 -16.22 -22.01 -7.64
N SER A 381 -16.18 -21.48 -8.86
CA SER A 381 -15.94 -22.30 -10.05
C SER A 381 -14.52 -22.84 -10.08
N ASP A 382 -14.31 -23.96 -10.79
CA ASP A 382 -12.97 -24.56 -10.91
C ASP A 382 -11.92 -23.58 -11.45
N ASP A 383 -12.31 -22.73 -12.40
CA ASP A 383 -11.43 -21.71 -12.95
C ASP A 383 -11.11 -20.59 -11.98
N GLU A 384 -12.08 -20.15 -11.16
CA GLU A 384 -11.84 -19.18 -10.09
C GLU A 384 -10.89 -19.75 -9.02
N VAL A 385 -11.13 -20.99 -8.62
CA VAL A 385 -10.27 -21.70 -7.65
C VAL A 385 -8.84 -21.80 -8.17
N ARG A 386 -8.66 -22.19 -9.44
CA ARG A 386 -7.34 -22.29 -10.05
C ARG A 386 -6.67 -20.92 -10.15
N THR A 387 -7.42 -19.90 -10.57
CA THR A 387 -6.94 -18.53 -10.67
C THR A 387 -6.45 -18.03 -9.31
N LEU A 388 -7.29 -18.09 -8.27
CA LEU A 388 -6.92 -17.64 -6.93
C LEU A 388 -5.72 -18.40 -6.36
N LYS A 389 -5.66 -19.73 -6.55
CA LYS A 389 -4.53 -20.55 -6.11
C LYS A 389 -3.22 -20.14 -6.78
N TYR A 390 -3.25 -19.83 -8.06
CA TYR A 390 -2.05 -19.43 -8.80
C TYR A 390 -1.61 -18.01 -8.47
N LEU A 391 -2.56 -17.08 -8.31
CA LEU A 391 -2.29 -15.71 -7.88
C LEU A 391 -1.81 -15.62 -6.41
N ALA A 392 -2.11 -16.62 -5.58
CA ALA A 392 -1.63 -16.66 -4.20
C ALA A 392 -0.14 -17.02 -4.07
N ILE A 393 0.48 -17.57 -5.10
CA ILE A 393 1.88 -18.01 -5.06
C ILE A 393 2.86 -16.82 -5.15
N PRO A 394 2.77 -15.90 -6.12
CA PRO A 394 3.56 -14.69 -6.08
C PRO A 394 3.21 -13.83 -4.86
N ARG A 395 4.12 -12.93 -4.47
CA ARG A 395 3.91 -12.03 -3.35
C ARG A 395 2.82 -11.00 -3.62
N PHE A 396 2.70 -10.60 -4.85
CA PHE A 396 1.68 -9.71 -5.41
C PHE A 396 1.40 -10.11 -6.87
N PHE A 397 0.35 -9.57 -7.44
CA PHE A 397 0.09 -9.68 -8.87
C PHE A 397 -0.33 -8.34 -9.46
N THR A 398 0.00 -8.14 -10.72
CA THR A 398 -0.49 -7.05 -11.58
C THR A 398 -1.44 -7.66 -12.60
N GLN A 399 -2.12 -6.82 -13.37
CA GLN A 399 -2.91 -7.31 -14.51
C GLN A 399 -2.04 -8.12 -15.49
N GLU A 400 -0.81 -7.69 -15.75
CA GLU A 400 0.13 -8.41 -16.61
C GLU A 400 0.46 -9.81 -16.06
N ILE A 401 0.77 -9.92 -14.76
CA ILE A 401 1.04 -11.22 -14.12
C ILE A 401 -0.21 -12.12 -14.15
N PHE A 402 -1.39 -11.53 -13.90
CA PHE A 402 -2.66 -12.26 -14.01
C PHE A 402 -2.84 -12.86 -15.40
N GLU A 403 -2.73 -12.04 -16.44
CA GLU A 403 -2.87 -12.48 -17.84
C GLU A 403 -1.79 -13.51 -18.23
N TYR A 404 -0.55 -13.31 -17.79
CA TYR A 404 0.57 -14.22 -18.02
C TYR A 404 0.33 -15.60 -17.43
N LEU A 405 -0.10 -15.66 -16.16
CA LEU A 405 -0.42 -16.93 -15.50
C LEU A 405 -1.60 -17.64 -16.14
N LEU A 406 -2.71 -16.93 -16.39
CA LEU A 406 -3.91 -17.53 -16.94
C LEU A 406 -3.68 -18.07 -18.35
N SER A 407 -2.97 -17.31 -19.21
CA SER A 407 -2.64 -17.74 -20.55
C SER A 407 -1.76 -19.00 -20.56
N HIS A 408 -0.74 -19.04 -19.70
CA HIS A 408 0.17 -20.19 -19.61
C HIS A 408 -0.58 -21.47 -19.17
N PHE A 409 -1.43 -21.35 -18.17
CA PHE A 409 -2.19 -22.48 -17.63
C PHE A 409 -3.51 -22.74 -18.37
N LYS A 410 -3.77 -22.04 -19.46
CA LYS A 410 -4.97 -22.17 -20.31
C LYS A 410 -6.26 -22.04 -19.51
N ILE A 411 -6.30 -21.09 -18.60
CA ILE A 411 -7.52 -20.67 -17.91
C ILE A 411 -8.14 -19.56 -18.75
N ALA A 412 -9.47 -19.60 -18.94
CA ALA A 412 -10.17 -18.56 -19.68
C ALA A 412 -9.90 -17.19 -19.02
N CYS A 413 -9.28 -16.29 -19.78
CA CYS A 413 -8.93 -14.94 -19.35
C CYS A 413 -9.77 -13.95 -20.16
N ASP A 414 -10.74 -13.34 -19.50
CA ASP A 414 -11.46 -12.18 -19.99
C ASP A 414 -11.23 -10.98 -19.05
N PRO A 415 -11.36 -9.73 -19.52
CA PRO A 415 -11.18 -8.55 -18.68
C PRO A 415 -12.14 -8.51 -17.48
N GLU A 416 -13.36 -9.03 -17.63
CA GLU A 416 -14.35 -9.06 -16.54
C GLU A 416 -13.88 -9.96 -15.40
N ARG A 417 -13.11 -11.01 -15.67
CA ARG A 417 -12.57 -11.91 -14.65
C ARG A 417 -11.54 -11.22 -13.76
N PHE A 418 -10.69 -10.36 -14.31
CA PHE A 418 -9.75 -9.58 -13.50
C PHE A 418 -10.49 -8.68 -12.53
N GLU A 419 -11.52 -7.96 -13.00
CA GLU A 419 -12.36 -7.11 -12.16
C GLU A 419 -13.10 -7.92 -11.08
N GLN A 420 -13.63 -9.10 -11.43
CA GLN A 420 -14.30 -9.98 -10.47
C GLN A 420 -13.35 -10.46 -9.36
N ILE A 421 -12.14 -10.87 -9.72
CA ILE A 421 -11.13 -11.34 -8.75
C ILE A 421 -10.67 -10.19 -7.85
N THR A 422 -10.38 -9.02 -8.41
CA THR A 422 -9.90 -7.87 -7.65
C THR A 422 -10.99 -7.23 -6.79
N ALA A 423 -12.28 -7.49 -7.06
CA ALA A 423 -13.40 -7.03 -6.24
C ALA A 423 -13.55 -7.79 -4.90
N TYR A 424 -12.91 -8.95 -4.71
CA TYR A 424 -12.96 -9.63 -3.42
C TYR A 424 -12.32 -8.77 -2.31
N SER A 425 -12.99 -8.63 -1.16
CA SER A 425 -12.48 -7.79 -0.06
C SER A 425 -11.19 -8.31 0.59
N PHE A 426 -10.79 -9.56 0.30
CA PHE A 426 -9.50 -10.09 0.70
C PHE A 426 -8.39 -9.83 -0.34
N ILE A 427 -8.70 -9.16 -1.44
CA ILE A 427 -7.72 -8.56 -2.34
C ILE A 427 -7.60 -7.09 -1.95
N GLN A 428 -6.43 -6.68 -1.53
CA GLN A 428 -6.17 -5.31 -1.15
C GLN A 428 -6.18 -4.40 -2.37
N GLU A 429 -6.68 -3.17 -2.21
CA GLU A 429 -6.66 -2.17 -3.28
C GLU A 429 -5.23 -1.95 -3.78
N PRO A 430 -5.03 -1.75 -5.09
CA PRO A 430 -3.71 -1.73 -5.66
C PRO A 430 -2.93 -0.49 -5.21
N ILE A 431 -1.66 -0.72 -4.91
CA ILE A 431 -0.65 0.31 -4.79
C ILE A 431 0.28 0.09 -5.98
N ASP A 432 0.48 1.09 -6.83
CA ASP A 432 1.27 0.96 -8.08
C ASP A 432 0.85 -0.23 -8.94
N GLU A 433 -0.46 -0.39 -9.16
CA GLU A 433 -1.04 -1.49 -9.95
C GLU A 433 -0.77 -2.90 -9.38
N ARG A 434 -0.26 -3.02 -8.15
CA ARG A 434 0.01 -4.29 -7.46
C ARG A 434 -1.09 -4.63 -6.49
N TYR A 435 -1.65 -5.81 -6.67
CA TYR A 435 -2.68 -6.39 -5.83
C TYR A 435 -2.09 -7.43 -4.89
N TYR A 436 -2.52 -7.41 -3.64
CA TYR A 436 -2.08 -8.35 -2.61
C TYR A 436 -3.24 -9.17 -2.10
N ILE A 437 -3.04 -10.48 -1.97
CA ILE A 437 -4.03 -11.35 -1.33
C ILE A 437 -3.80 -11.32 0.18
N HIS A 438 -4.85 -11.05 0.95
CA HIS A 438 -4.81 -11.05 2.41
C HIS A 438 -4.12 -12.31 2.96
N ALA A 439 -3.25 -12.17 3.94
CA ALA A 439 -2.33 -13.23 4.42
C ALA A 439 -3.06 -14.54 4.79
N LEU A 440 -4.19 -14.47 5.51
CA LEU A 440 -4.96 -15.68 5.89
C LEU A 440 -5.53 -16.41 4.66
N MET A 441 -6.04 -15.67 3.67
CA MET A 441 -6.56 -16.27 2.45
C MET A 441 -5.42 -16.86 1.60
N ARG A 442 -4.33 -16.13 1.47
CA ARG A 442 -3.13 -16.57 0.75
C ARG A 442 -2.59 -17.88 1.31
N GLU A 443 -2.43 -17.96 2.63
CA GLU A 443 -1.99 -19.17 3.32
C GLU A 443 -2.97 -20.34 3.09
N GLY A 444 -4.27 -20.09 3.19
CA GLY A 444 -5.30 -21.08 2.93
C GLY A 444 -5.27 -21.59 1.49
N LEU A 445 -5.12 -20.72 0.51
CA LEU A 445 -5.04 -21.09 -0.92
C LEU A 445 -3.77 -21.91 -1.21
N ILE A 446 -2.61 -21.48 -0.69
CA ILE A 446 -1.33 -22.20 -0.87
C ILE A 446 -1.40 -23.59 -0.25
N LYS A 447 -1.92 -23.73 0.97
CA LYS A 447 -2.10 -25.05 1.64
C LYS A 447 -3.03 -26.00 0.87
N ASN A 448 -3.97 -25.45 0.11
CA ASN A 448 -4.90 -26.22 -0.73
C ASN A 448 -4.43 -26.34 -2.19
N THR A 449 -3.19 -25.95 -2.51
CA THR A 449 -2.58 -26.09 -3.83
C THR A 449 -1.69 -27.34 -3.86
N ALA A 450 -1.87 -28.16 -4.90
CA ALA A 450 -1.03 -29.35 -5.07
C ALA A 450 0.44 -28.92 -5.27
N GLU A 451 1.37 -29.64 -4.67
CA GLU A 451 2.81 -29.33 -4.72
C GLU A 451 3.33 -29.19 -6.15
N LYS A 452 2.89 -30.06 -7.05
CA LYS A 452 3.22 -29.97 -8.49
C LYS A 452 2.80 -28.62 -9.08
N SER A 453 1.59 -28.17 -8.82
CA SER A 453 1.08 -26.88 -9.32
C SER A 453 1.83 -25.69 -8.67
N TYR A 454 2.12 -25.80 -7.38
CA TYR A 454 2.92 -24.81 -6.66
C TYR A 454 4.30 -24.63 -7.29
N ASN A 455 5.02 -25.73 -7.54
CA ASN A 455 6.32 -25.71 -8.18
C ASN A 455 6.26 -25.21 -9.63
N GLN A 456 5.23 -25.58 -10.39
CA GLN A 456 5.06 -25.11 -11.77
C GLN A 456 4.85 -23.58 -11.83
N VAL A 457 4.05 -23.01 -10.93
CA VAL A 457 3.84 -21.56 -10.87
C VAL A 457 5.12 -20.86 -10.45
N ASN A 458 5.83 -21.35 -9.43
CA ASN A 458 7.11 -20.76 -9.03
C ASN A 458 8.15 -20.81 -10.15
N ALA A 459 8.28 -21.93 -10.85
CA ALA A 459 9.20 -22.06 -11.99
C ALA A 459 8.86 -21.09 -13.12
N LEU A 460 7.56 -20.92 -13.40
CA LEU A 460 7.08 -19.98 -14.40
C LEU A 460 7.37 -18.54 -14.01
N MET A 461 7.09 -18.16 -12.77
CA MET A 461 7.33 -16.82 -12.24
C MET A 461 8.83 -16.52 -12.12
N HIS A 462 9.65 -17.52 -11.75
CA HIS A 462 11.11 -17.39 -11.78
C HIS A 462 11.59 -16.99 -13.18
N LYS A 463 11.14 -17.71 -14.21
CA LYS A 463 11.48 -17.41 -15.60
C LYS A 463 11.00 -16.03 -16.05
N TYR A 464 9.78 -15.64 -15.69
CA TYR A 464 9.23 -14.32 -15.98
C TYR A 464 10.12 -13.20 -15.40
N TYR A 465 10.49 -13.31 -14.14
CA TYR A 465 11.36 -12.31 -13.51
C TYR A 465 12.83 -12.40 -13.94
N GLU A 466 13.31 -13.56 -14.37
CA GLU A 466 14.62 -13.72 -14.99
C GLU A 466 14.69 -12.96 -16.32
N GLU A 467 13.67 -13.05 -17.15
CA GLU A 467 13.54 -12.30 -18.41
C GLU A 467 13.48 -10.79 -18.15
N LEU A 468 12.65 -10.35 -17.20
CA LEU A 468 12.58 -8.94 -16.78
C LEU A 468 13.93 -8.44 -16.23
N TYR A 469 14.53 -9.17 -15.30
CA TYR A 469 15.84 -8.81 -14.77
C TYR A 469 16.93 -8.79 -15.84
N SER A 470 16.90 -9.71 -16.80
CA SER A 470 17.86 -9.73 -17.90
C SER A 470 17.76 -8.49 -18.77
N ARG A 471 16.56 -7.97 -18.96
CA ARG A 471 16.26 -6.77 -19.74
C ARG A 471 16.56 -5.48 -18.95
N ASP A 472 16.03 -5.37 -17.75
CA ASP A 472 15.94 -4.10 -17.01
C ASP A 472 16.98 -4.01 -15.88
N LYS A 473 17.55 -5.15 -15.42
CA LYS A 473 18.54 -5.27 -14.31
C LYS A 473 18.06 -4.61 -13.01
N ASP A 474 16.75 -4.48 -12.84
CA ASP A 474 16.19 -3.86 -11.65
C ASP A 474 16.22 -4.81 -10.44
N LYS A 475 16.34 -4.18 -9.26
CA LYS A 475 16.48 -4.88 -7.98
C LYS A 475 15.22 -5.67 -7.60
N GLN A 476 14.06 -5.18 -8.01
CA GLN A 476 12.78 -5.80 -7.70
C GLN A 476 12.62 -7.12 -8.46
N SER A 477 12.83 -7.10 -9.79
CA SER A 477 12.79 -8.33 -10.60
C SER A 477 13.79 -9.35 -10.09
N PHE A 478 15.00 -8.93 -9.67
CA PHE A 478 15.97 -9.80 -9.02
C PHE A 478 15.41 -10.40 -7.72
N SER A 479 14.83 -9.60 -6.84
CA SER A 479 14.27 -10.07 -5.57
C SER A 479 13.14 -11.08 -5.78
N GLN A 480 12.25 -10.85 -6.75
CA GLN A 480 11.17 -11.78 -7.07
C GLN A 480 11.70 -13.06 -7.74
N MET A 481 12.69 -12.94 -8.62
CA MET A 481 13.37 -14.09 -9.22
C MET A 481 13.96 -15.02 -8.14
N VAL A 482 14.70 -14.45 -7.18
CA VAL A 482 15.29 -15.22 -6.06
C VAL A 482 14.19 -15.82 -5.16
N TYR A 483 13.14 -15.08 -4.87
CA TYR A 483 12.02 -15.59 -4.08
C TYR A 483 11.39 -16.83 -4.71
N HIS A 484 11.11 -16.80 -6.01
CA HIS A 484 10.50 -17.93 -6.71
C HIS A 484 11.46 -19.10 -6.88
N ALA A 485 12.78 -18.85 -7.08
CA ALA A 485 13.78 -19.90 -7.10
C ALA A 485 13.87 -20.65 -5.75
N ALA A 486 13.89 -19.91 -4.65
CA ALA A 486 13.96 -20.49 -3.30
C ALA A 486 12.66 -21.23 -2.89
N ALA A 487 11.54 -20.91 -3.51
CA ALA A 487 10.24 -21.54 -3.22
C ALA A 487 10.06 -22.88 -3.95
N ILE A 488 10.84 -23.17 -5.00
CA ILE A 488 10.79 -24.44 -5.71
C ILE A 488 11.35 -25.52 -4.81
N LYS A 489 10.52 -26.47 -4.43
CA LYS A 489 10.98 -27.66 -3.69
C LYS A 489 11.54 -28.66 -4.69
N ASP A 490 12.73 -29.17 -4.41
CA ASP A 490 13.31 -30.27 -5.18
C ASP A 490 12.34 -31.46 -5.12
N ILE A 491 11.85 -31.85 -6.31
CA ILE A 491 11.07 -33.08 -6.46
C ILE A 491 12.11 -34.18 -6.70
N GLU A 492 12.48 -34.92 -5.66
CA GLU A 492 13.16 -36.19 -5.81
C GLU A 492 12.29 -37.26 -6.49
#